data_d41c147f0f30ba8cf1cbb0000910a8f7
#
_entry.id   d41c147f0f30ba8cf1cbb0000910a8f7
#
_cell.length_a   1.000
_cell.length_b   1.000
_cell.length_c   1.000
_cell.angle_alpha   90.00
_cell.angle_beta   90.00
_cell.angle_gamma   90.00
#
_symmetry.space_group_name_H-M   'P 1'
#
loop_
_entity.id
_entity.type
_entity.pdbx_description
1 polymer ?
#
loop_
_entity_poly.entity_id
_entity_poly.type
_entity_poly.pdbx_seq_one_letter_code
_entity_poly.pdbx_strand_id
1 'polypeptide(L)'
;RPEIIRLAAVIKRCREYFDTCVVYYNQNWDKNLSTVFWEDFELKNTFGEFGPDILVPVVGENLGVTCGNILGRSYELLSELQPDGYLVLGDTNSCLSAISAKRLHIPLFHMEAGNRCKDECLPEETNRRVVDVISDVNLCYSEFARKYLADTGLPKERTYQTGSPMAEVLRMNLEKIEASDVLDRLGLEPNKYILLSAHREENIDTEKNFTSLFTAINALAEKYDMPILYSCHPRSKNRLEKSGFKLDPRVRVNEPLGFNDY
;
A
#
# COMPACT_ATOMS: atom_id res chain seq x y z
N ARG A 1 -0.62 -3.81 -2.57
CA ARG A 1 0.19 -4.37 -1.47
C ARG A 1 -0.03 -3.62 -0.16
N PRO A 2 0.25 -2.32 -0.05
CA PRO A 2 0.09 -1.59 1.22
C PRO A 2 -1.34 -1.62 1.76
N GLU A 3 -2.33 -1.54 0.90
CA GLU A 3 -3.74 -1.49 1.28
C GLU A 3 -4.21 -2.81 1.91
N ILE A 4 -3.84 -3.97 1.35
CA ILE A 4 -4.19 -5.28 1.90
C ILE A 4 -3.64 -5.40 3.32
N ILE A 5 -2.37 -5.02 3.53
CA ILE A 5 -1.72 -5.06 4.84
C ILE A 5 -2.48 -4.18 5.82
N ARG A 6 -2.71 -2.92 5.47
CA ARG A 6 -3.37 -1.94 6.33
C ARG A 6 -4.84 -2.27 6.60
N LEU A 7 -5.53 -2.85 5.61
CA LEU A 7 -6.94 -3.24 5.74
C LEU A 7 -7.13 -4.60 6.42
N ALA A 8 -6.10 -5.41 6.63
CA ALA A 8 -6.25 -6.77 7.17
C ALA A 8 -7.03 -6.80 8.49
N ALA A 9 -6.66 -5.96 9.46
CA ALA A 9 -7.37 -5.84 10.73
C ALA A 9 -8.78 -5.29 10.55
N VAL A 10 -8.94 -4.29 9.67
CA VAL A 10 -10.23 -3.64 9.38
C VAL A 10 -11.19 -4.63 8.72
N ILE A 11 -10.74 -5.40 7.72
CA ILE A 11 -11.55 -6.42 7.05
C ILE A 11 -12.06 -7.46 8.06
N LYS A 12 -11.16 -8.00 8.90
CA LYS A 12 -11.55 -8.96 9.94
C LYS A 12 -12.62 -8.38 10.85
N ARG A 13 -12.42 -7.14 11.30
CA ARG A 13 -13.35 -6.47 12.19
C ARG A 13 -14.68 -6.12 11.52
N CYS A 14 -14.67 -5.67 10.29
CA CYS A 14 -15.89 -5.41 9.52
C CYS A 14 -16.73 -6.67 9.37
N ARG A 15 -16.13 -7.82 9.10
CA ARG A 15 -16.84 -9.09 8.96
C ARG A 15 -17.51 -9.59 10.24
N GLU A 16 -17.11 -9.09 11.41
CA GLU A 16 -17.79 -9.40 12.67
C GLU A 16 -19.12 -8.62 12.83
N TYR A 17 -19.26 -7.47 12.19
CA TYR A 17 -20.38 -6.55 12.42
C TYR A 17 -21.23 -6.31 11.16
N PHE A 18 -20.70 -6.57 9.99
CA PHE A 18 -21.30 -6.24 8.70
C PHE A 18 -21.19 -7.42 7.72
N ASP A 19 -22.15 -7.52 6.81
CA ASP A 19 -22.00 -8.32 5.61
C ASP A 19 -20.98 -7.63 4.68
N THR A 20 -19.75 -8.10 4.71
CA THR A 20 -18.61 -7.40 4.13
C THR A 20 -18.14 -8.09 2.85
N CYS A 21 -18.20 -7.37 1.74
CA CYS A 21 -17.66 -7.78 0.45
C CYS A 21 -16.32 -7.06 0.19
N VAL A 22 -15.25 -7.80 0.02
CA VAL A 22 -13.91 -7.28 -0.27
C VAL A 22 -13.66 -7.30 -1.76
N VAL A 23 -13.55 -6.10 -2.35
CA VAL A 23 -13.27 -5.92 -3.78
C VAL A 23 -11.79 -5.58 -3.99
N TYR A 24 -11.11 -6.34 -4.82
CA TYR A 24 -9.71 -6.12 -5.17
C TYR A 24 -9.55 -5.71 -6.63
N TYR A 25 -9.13 -4.46 -6.85
CA TYR A 25 -8.79 -3.95 -8.17
C TYR A 25 -7.35 -4.34 -8.50
N ASN A 26 -7.19 -5.45 -9.20
CA ASN A 26 -5.88 -6.04 -9.49
C ASN A 26 -5.04 -5.13 -10.39
N GLN A 27 -4.27 -4.23 -9.78
CA GLN A 27 -3.34 -3.33 -10.47
C GLN A 27 -1.94 -3.95 -10.64
N ASN A 28 -1.65 -5.07 -9.96
CA ASN A 28 -0.37 -5.76 -10.00
C ASN A 28 -0.54 -7.21 -10.45
N TRP A 29 0.22 -7.61 -11.47
CA TRP A 29 0.21 -8.96 -12.03
C TRP A 29 1.04 -9.98 -11.24
N ASP A 30 1.94 -9.51 -10.37
CA ASP A 30 2.86 -10.37 -9.63
C ASP A 30 2.13 -11.05 -8.47
N LYS A 31 2.01 -12.37 -8.55
CA LYS A 31 1.41 -13.19 -7.50
C LYS A 31 2.10 -13.01 -6.14
N ASN A 32 3.41 -12.82 -6.14
CA ASN A 32 4.19 -12.61 -4.91
C ASN A 32 3.92 -11.26 -4.25
N LEU A 33 3.26 -10.32 -4.94
CA LEU A 33 2.90 -9.01 -4.43
C LEU A 33 1.42 -8.90 -4.01
N SER A 34 0.63 -9.95 -4.18
CA SER A 34 -0.79 -9.95 -3.79
C SER A 34 -1.21 -11.21 -3.04
N THR A 35 -1.03 -12.40 -3.61
CA THR A 35 -1.56 -13.66 -3.07
C THR A 35 -1.00 -13.99 -1.70
N VAL A 36 0.30 -13.78 -1.48
CA VAL A 36 0.99 -14.03 -0.21
C VAL A 36 0.35 -13.29 0.97
N PHE A 37 -0.13 -12.06 0.75
CA PHE A 37 -0.73 -11.27 1.84
C PHE A 37 -2.11 -11.76 2.27
N TRP A 38 -2.89 -12.34 1.37
CA TRP A 38 -4.16 -12.96 1.75
C TRP A 38 -3.94 -14.17 2.66
N GLU A 39 -2.90 -14.95 2.39
CA GLU A 39 -2.49 -16.11 3.19
C GLU A 39 -1.86 -15.65 4.52
N ASP A 40 -0.89 -14.74 4.50
CA ASP A 40 -0.18 -14.24 5.68
C ASP A 40 -1.15 -13.69 6.74
N PHE A 41 -2.18 -12.95 6.29
CA PHE A 41 -3.20 -12.37 7.16
C PHE A 41 -4.45 -13.24 7.35
N GLU A 42 -4.48 -14.44 6.77
CA GLU A 42 -5.60 -15.37 6.87
C GLU A 42 -6.94 -14.74 6.41
N LEU A 43 -6.88 -13.93 5.36
CA LEU A 43 -8.04 -13.27 4.78
C LEU A 43 -8.69 -14.20 3.74
N LYS A 44 -9.78 -14.84 4.16
CA LYS A 44 -10.57 -15.72 3.31
C LYS A 44 -11.75 -14.97 2.71
N ASN A 45 -12.08 -15.28 1.46
CA ASN A 45 -13.30 -14.82 0.82
C ASN A 45 -14.55 -15.56 1.36
N THR A 46 -15.71 -15.23 0.86
CA THR A 46 -16.99 -15.87 1.22
C THR A 46 -17.06 -17.36 0.89
N PHE A 47 -16.18 -17.86 0.02
CA PHE A 47 -16.06 -19.28 -0.33
C PHE A 47 -15.06 -20.03 0.55
N GLY A 48 -14.38 -19.34 1.49
CA GLY A 48 -13.38 -19.92 2.39
C GLY A 48 -11.97 -20.01 1.80
N GLU A 49 -11.74 -19.46 0.62
CA GLU A 49 -10.43 -19.41 -0.04
C GLU A 49 -9.68 -18.12 0.32
N PHE A 50 -8.35 -18.17 0.39
CA PHE A 50 -7.54 -16.97 0.62
C PHE A 50 -7.60 -16.04 -0.59
N GLY A 51 -8.17 -14.86 -0.41
CA GLY A 51 -8.36 -13.90 -1.48
C GLY A 51 -9.48 -12.89 -1.22
N PRO A 52 -9.71 -11.98 -2.19
CA PRO A 52 -10.87 -11.10 -2.17
C PRO A 52 -12.15 -11.85 -2.50
N ASP A 53 -13.30 -11.28 -2.15
CA ASP A 53 -14.59 -11.80 -2.56
C ASP A 53 -14.81 -11.56 -4.06
N ILE A 54 -14.38 -10.39 -4.55
CA ILE A 54 -14.47 -10.03 -5.96
C ILE A 54 -13.12 -9.50 -6.45
N LEU A 55 -12.62 -10.07 -7.54
CA LEU A 55 -11.45 -9.58 -8.25
C LEU A 55 -11.85 -8.85 -9.52
N VAL A 56 -11.47 -7.58 -9.63
CA VAL A 56 -11.76 -6.72 -10.78
C VAL A 56 -10.46 -6.42 -11.53
N PRO A 57 -10.20 -7.02 -12.69
CA PRO A 57 -9.01 -6.72 -13.48
C PRO A 57 -9.17 -5.34 -14.13
N VAL A 58 -8.27 -4.40 -13.83
CA VAL A 58 -8.36 -3.00 -14.32
C VAL A 58 -7.18 -2.55 -15.15
N VAL A 59 -6.08 -3.31 -15.18
CA VAL A 59 -4.87 -2.90 -15.88
C VAL A 59 -5.14 -2.71 -17.37
N GLY A 60 -4.78 -1.54 -17.87
CA GLY A 60 -4.82 -1.18 -19.27
C GLY A 60 -3.42 -0.97 -19.85
N GLU A 61 -3.35 -0.60 -21.09
CA GLU A 61 -2.10 -0.34 -21.83
C GLU A 61 -1.32 0.88 -21.28
N ASN A 62 -2.01 1.78 -20.60
CA ASN A 62 -1.42 2.95 -19.95
C ASN A 62 -2.24 3.34 -18.71
N LEU A 63 -1.71 4.31 -17.96
CA LEU A 63 -2.34 4.79 -16.73
C LEU A 63 -3.75 5.35 -16.95
N GLY A 64 -3.97 6.09 -18.03
CA GLY A 64 -5.27 6.67 -18.35
C GLY A 64 -6.34 5.59 -18.59
N VAL A 65 -6.00 4.54 -19.34
CA VAL A 65 -6.89 3.39 -19.57
C VAL A 65 -7.14 2.63 -18.27
N THR A 66 -6.12 2.45 -17.44
CA THR A 66 -6.27 1.82 -16.12
C THR A 66 -7.24 2.60 -15.22
N CYS A 67 -7.10 3.92 -15.12
CA CYS A 67 -8.02 4.77 -14.36
C CYS A 67 -9.44 4.73 -14.94
N GLY A 68 -9.59 4.76 -16.26
CA GLY A 68 -10.88 4.61 -16.94
C GLY A 68 -11.55 3.27 -16.63
N ASN A 69 -10.79 2.16 -16.64
CA ASN A 69 -11.26 0.83 -16.28
C ASN A 69 -11.72 0.77 -14.82
N ILE A 70 -10.99 1.41 -13.88
CA ILE A 70 -11.40 1.48 -12.47
C ILE A 70 -12.76 2.15 -12.37
N LEU A 71 -12.94 3.30 -12.98
CA LEU A 71 -14.21 4.04 -12.95
C LEU A 71 -15.36 3.25 -13.57
N GLY A 72 -15.19 2.75 -14.78
CA GLY A 72 -16.26 2.02 -15.50
C GLY A 72 -16.67 0.74 -14.79
N ARG A 73 -15.70 -0.13 -14.49
CA ARG A 73 -15.97 -1.41 -13.85
C ARG A 73 -16.49 -1.29 -12.42
N SER A 74 -16.01 -0.28 -11.67
CA SER A 74 -16.56 -0.05 -10.33
C SER A 74 -17.99 0.48 -10.39
N TYR A 75 -18.35 1.29 -11.40
CA TYR A 75 -19.73 1.74 -11.57
C TYR A 75 -20.69 0.58 -11.87
N GLU A 76 -20.33 -0.30 -12.79
CA GLU A 76 -21.08 -1.51 -13.11
C GLU A 76 -21.26 -2.40 -11.89
N LEU A 77 -20.14 -2.75 -11.22
CA LEU A 77 -20.16 -3.61 -10.05
C LEU A 77 -21.01 -3.03 -8.89
N LEU A 78 -20.82 -1.76 -8.57
CA LEU A 78 -21.56 -1.11 -7.49
C LEU A 78 -23.04 -0.90 -7.81
N SER A 79 -23.40 -0.76 -9.09
CA SER A 79 -24.80 -0.71 -9.54
C SER A 79 -25.52 -2.05 -9.31
N GLU A 80 -24.80 -3.18 -9.44
CA GLU A 80 -25.32 -4.51 -9.17
C GLU A 80 -25.37 -4.83 -7.67
N LEU A 81 -24.27 -4.54 -6.95
CA LEU A 81 -24.15 -4.87 -5.52
C LEU A 81 -25.01 -4.00 -4.62
N GLN A 82 -25.17 -2.71 -4.95
CA GLN A 82 -25.92 -1.71 -4.17
C GLN A 82 -25.60 -1.75 -2.66
N PRO A 83 -24.33 -1.64 -2.25
CA PRO A 83 -23.97 -1.75 -0.85
C PRO A 83 -24.47 -0.53 -0.05
N ASP A 84 -24.76 -0.72 1.24
CA ASP A 84 -25.16 0.34 2.17
C ASP A 84 -24.03 1.32 2.49
N GLY A 85 -22.78 0.94 2.24
CA GLY A 85 -21.61 1.78 2.44
C GLY A 85 -20.41 1.28 1.65
N TYR A 86 -19.53 2.20 1.26
CA TYR A 86 -18.30 1.92 0.52
C TYR A 86 -17.09 2.50 1.25
N LEU A 87 -16.16 1.63 1.63
CA LEU A 87 -14.94 2.00 2.34
C LEU A 87 -13.75 1.91 1.39
N VAL A 88 -12.97 2.99 1.31
CA VAL A 88 -11.67 3.02 0.64
C VAL A 88 -10.57 3.43 1.60
N LEU A 89 -9.35 2.94 1.37
CA LEU A 89 -8.18 3.32 2.16
C LEU A 89 -7.10 3.89 1.24
N GLY A 90 -6.60 5.06 1.62
CA GLY A 90 -5.42 5.65 0.99
C GLY A 90 -5.72 6.28 -0.36
N ASP A 91 -4.72 6.21 -1.24
CA ASP A 91 -4.59 7.11 -2.38
C ASP A 91 -4.07 6.44 -3.65
N THR A 92 -3.95 5.12 -3.67
CA THR A 92 -3.63 4.41 -4.92
C THR A 92 -4.77 4.56 -5.93
N ASN A 93 -4.50 4.29 -7.20
CA ASN A 93 -5.52 4.50 -8.25
C ASN A 93 -6.84 3.76 -7.97
N SER A 94 -6.82 2.65 -7.19
CA SER A 94 -8.05 1.95 -6.77
C SER A 94 -9.03 2.85 -6.04
N CYS A 95 -8.55 3.87 -5.30
CA CYS A 95 -9.43 4.78 -4.57
C CYS A 95 -10.31 5.63 -5.49
N LEU A 96 -9.98 5.78 -6.79
CA LEU A 96 -10.80 6.47 -7.76
C LEU A 96 -12.16 5.80 -7.99
N SER A 97 -12.32 4.53 -7.63
CA SER A 97 -13.61 3.83 -7.56
C SER A 97 -14.62 4.54 -6.66
N ALA A 98 -14.15 5.34 -5.70
CA ALA A 98 -14.97 6.21 -4.85
C ALA A 98 -15.84 7.19 -5.65
N ILE A 99 -15.39 7.63 -6.83
CA ILE A 99 -16.17 8.51 -7.72
C ILE A 99 -17.44 7.77 -8.18
N SER A 100 -17.34 6.49 -8.53
CA SER A 100 -18.46 5.66 -8.96
C SER A 100 -19.45 5.43 -7.81
N ALA A 101 -18.96 5.13 -6.60
CA ALA A 101 -19.78 5.01 -5.40
C ALA A 101 -20.56 6.30 -5.12
N LYS A 102 -19.88 7.46 -5.21
CA LYS A 102 -20.52 8.77 -4.99
C LYS A 102 -21.57 9.09 -6.03
N ARG A 103 -21.35 8.74 -7.31
CA ARG A 103 -22.31 8.93 -8.40
C ARG A 103 -23.56 8.05 -8.23
N LEU A 104 -23.43 6.91 -7.58
CA LEU A 104 -24.53 6.00 -7.25
C LEU A 104 -25.18 6.31 -5.90
N HIS A 105 -24.81 7.42 -5.25
CA HIS A 105 -25.32 7.85 -3.93
C HIS A 105 -25.05 6.84 -2.80
N ILE A 106 -24.02 6.01 -2.93
CA ILE A 106 -23.58 5.10 -1.88
C ILE A 106 -22.76 5.89 -0.86
N PRO A 107 -23.06 5.80 0.44
CA PRO A 107 -22.29 6.42 1.51
C PRO A 107 -20.80 6.04 1.44
N LEU A 108 -19.93 7.03 1.36
CA LEU A 108 -18.50 6.86 1.11
C LEU A 108 -17.67 7.18 2.34
N PHE A 109 -16.84 6.23 2.76
CA PHE A 109 -15.92 6.33 3.89
C PHE A 109 -14.47 6.28 3.38
N HIS A 110 -13.66 7.28 3.75
CA HIS A 110 -12.26 7.35 3.35
C HIS A 110 -11.33 7.22 4.56
N MET A 111 -10.57 6.14 4.65
CA MET A 111 -9.49 5.95 5.63
C MET A 111 -8.18 6.54 5.11
N GLU A 112 -7.34 6.99 6.03
CA GLU A 112 -6.09 7.71 5.73
C GLU A 112 -6.35 9.11 5.15
N ALA A 113 -7.52 9.66 5.40
CA ALA A 113 -7.93 10.98 4.93
C ALA A 113 -7.09 12.11 5.51
N GLY A 114 -6.91 13.17 4.74
CA GLY A 114 -6.24 14.40 5.18
C GLY A 114 -4.71 14.37 5.15
N ASN A 115 -4.09 13.26 4.76
CA ASN A 115 -2.65 13.23 4.52
C ASN A 115 -2.31 14.11 3.32
N ARG A 116 -1.17 14.78 3.38
CA ARG A 116 -0.70 15.69 2.29
C ARG A 116 0.78 15.52 2.03
N CYS A 117 1.13 15.69 0.77
CA CYS A 117 2.50 15.82 0.30
C CYS A 117 2.71 17.24 -0.25
N LYS A 118 3.91 17.80 -0.06
CA LYS A 118 4.27 19.10 -0.66
C LYS A 118 4.58 18.98 -2.16
N ASP A 119 4.89 17.78 -2.62
CA ASP A 119 5.12 17.49 -4.03
C ASP A 119 3.76 17.21 -4.71
N GLU A 120 3.27 18.21 -5.44
CA GLU A 120 2.01 18.12 -6.19
C GLU A 120 2.12 17.27 -7.45
N CYS A 121 3.34 16.92 -7.89
CA CYS A 121 3.55 16.01 -9.02
C CYS A 121 3.30 14.54 -8.65
N LEU A 122 3.17 14.24 -7.36
CA LEU A 122 2.87 12.88 -6.89
C LEU A 122 1.43 12.49 -7.28
N PRO A 123 1.22 11.41 -8.07
CA PRO A 123 -0.12 11.00 -8.49
C PRO A 123 -1.07 10.74 -7.34
N GLU A 124 -0.55 10.18 -6.25
CA GLU A 124 -1.30 9.89 -5.02
C GLU A 124 -1.82 11.18 -4.35
N GLU A 125 -1.13 12.30 -4.50
CA GLU A 125 -1.60 13.58 -3.94
C GLU A 125 -2.89 14.05 -4.63
N THR A 126 -3.00 13.87 -5.95
CA THR A 126 -4.23 14.14 -6.69
C THR A 126 -5.36 13.22 -6.24
N ASN A 127 -5.10 11.92 -6.16
CA ASN A 127 -6.08 10.91 -5.78
C ASN A 127 -6.67 11.19 -4.40
N ARG A 128 -5.82 11.43 -3.39
CA ARG A 128 -6.27 11.66 -2.01
C ARG A 128 -7.10 12.93 -1.86
N ARG A 129 -6.71 14.01 -2.55
CA ARG A 129 -7.49 15.26 -2.56
C ARG A 129 -8.89 15.06 -3.13
N VAL A 130 -8.99 14.33 -4.24
CA VAL A 130 -10.29 14.00 -4.86
C VAL A 130 -11.15 13.22 -3.88
N VAL A 131 -10.62 12.15 -3.30
CA VAL A 131 -11.38 11.24 -2.44
C VAL A 131 -11.77 11.92 -1.13
N ASP A 132 -10.89 12.72 -0.50
CA ASP A 132 -11.21 13.49 0.69
C ASP A 132 -12.43 14.40 0.49
N VAL A 133 -12.48 15.10 -0.66
CA VAL A 133 -13.55 16.08 -0.94
C VAL A 133 -14.89 15.40 -1.19
N ILE A 134 -14.91 14.25 -1.88
CA ILE A 134 -16.15 13.59 -2.25
C ILE A 134 -16.67 12.65 -1.16
N SER A 135 -15.87 12.30 -0.16
CA SER A 135 -16.25 11.37 0.91
C SER A 135 -17.29 11.97 1.86
N ASP A 136 -18.23 11.13 2.27
CA ASP A 136 -19.24 11.49 3.26
C ASP A 136 -18.64 11.49 4.67
N VAL A 137 -17.70 10.59 4.92
CA VAL A 137 -16.98 10.46 6.20
C VAL A 137 -15.48 10.31 5.93
N ASN A 138 -14.69 11.16 6.57
CA ASN A 138 -13.23 11.10 6.54
C ASN A 138 -12.66 10.55 7.85
N LEU A 139 -11.85 9.50 7.76
CA LEU A 139 -11.22 8.79 8.87
C LEU A 139 -9.71 9.06 8.85
N CYS A 140 -9.28 10.03 9.64
CA CYS A 140 -7.91 10.54 9.67
C CYS A 140 -7.03 9.72 10.62
N TYR A 141 -5.74 9.58 10.29
CA TYR A 141 -4.77 8.92 11.16
C TYR A 141 -4.30 9.80 12.31
N SER A 142 -4.31 11.12 12.13
CA SER A 142 -3.83 12.07 13.11
C SER A 142 -4.74 13.28 13.26
N GLU A 143 -4.66 13.95 14.40
CA GLU A 143 -5.35 15.23 14.61
C GLU A 143 -4.84 16.30 13.65
N PHE A 144 -3.59 16.22 13.21
CA PHE A 144 -3.05 17.13 12.20
C PHE A 144 -3.80 17.00 10.86
N ALA A 145 -4.01 15.76 10.39
CA ALA A 145 -4.77 15.50 9.17
C ALA A 145 -6.24 15.94 9.32
N ARG A 146 -6.86 15.67 10.47
CA ARG A 146 -8.22 16.11 10.77
C ARG A 146 -8.37 17.62 10.73
N LYS A 147 -7.43 18.33 11.37
CA LYS A 147 -7.40 19.80 11.36
C LYS A 147 -7.21 20.35 9.96
N TYR A 148 -6.30 19.75 9.17
CA TYR A 148 -6.09 20.15 7.79
C TYR A 148 -7.39 20.09 6.97
N LEU A 149 -8.15 19.00 7.07
CA LEU A 149 -9.43 18.86 6.36
C LEU A 149 -10.45 19.90 6.83
N ALA A 150 -10.52 20.16 8.14
CA ALA A 150 -11.39 21.19 8.68
C ALA A 150 -11.05 22.60 8.18
N ASP A 151 -9.75 22.92 8.09
CA ASP A 151 -9.26 24.20 7.59
C ASP A 151 -9.54 24.37 6.08
N THR A 152 -9.70 23.29 5.34
CA THR A 152 -10.12 23.29 3.93
C THR A 152 -11.64 23.34 3.72
N GLY A 153 -12.41 23.44 4.80
CA GLY A 153 -13.86 23.60 4.77
C GLY A 153 -14.66 22.31 4.79
N LEU A 154 -14.02 21.16 5.00
CA LEU A 154 -14.76 19.90 5.14
C LEU A 154 -15.45 19.80 6.50
N PRO A 155 -16.63 19.14 6.58
CA PRO A 155 -17.43 19.09 7.81
C PRO A 155 -16.68 18.39 8.96
N LYS A 156 -16.50 19.09 10.08
CA LYS A 156 -15.82 18.57 11.27
C LYS A 156 -16.57 17.40 11.91
N GLU A 157 -17.89 17.42 11.85
CA GLU A 157 -18.79 16.39 12.39
C GLU A 157 -18.75 15.07 11.61
N ARG A 158 -18.15 15.06 10.44
CA ARG A 158 -17.93 13.87 9.60
C ARG A 158 -16.45 13.56 9.36
N THR A 159 -15.58 14.16 10.17
CA THR A 159 -14.13 13.97 10.09
C THR A 159 -13.61 13.48 11.45
N TYR A 160 -13.28 12.20 11.52
CA TYR A 160 -12.90 11.52 12.76
C TYR A 160 -11.42 11.17 12.76
N GLN A 161 -10.80 11.27 13.93
CA GLN A 161 -9.44 10.73 14.14
C GLN A 161 -9.58 9.28 14.63
N THR A 162 -9.15 8.33 13.80
CA THR A 162 -9.19 6.89 14.11
C THR A 162 -7.82 6.30 14.41
N GLY A 163 -6.75 6.97 14.01
CA GLY A 163 -5.41 6.40 14.01
C GLY A 163 -5.17 5.47 12.81
N SER A 164 -3.94 5.00 12.69
CA SER A 164 -3.55 4.03 11.66
C SER A 164 -3.84 2.61 12.12
N PRO A 165 -4.41 1.74 11.27
CA PRO A 165 -4.64 0.33 11.60
C PRO A 165 -3.34 -0.49 11.70
N MET A 166 -2.17 0.07 11.30
CA MET A 166 -0.90 -0.66 11.32
C MET A 166 -0.51 -1.18 12.71
N ALA A 167 -0.83 -0.45 13.78
CA ALA A 167 -0.54 -0.91 15.14
C ALA A 167 -1.31 -2.18 15.49
N GLU A 168 -2.55 -2.31 15.03
CA GLU A 168 -3.37 -3.51 15.22
C GLU A 168 -2.85 -4.66 14.36
N VAL A 169 -2.52 -4.38 13.09
CA VAL A 169 -1.96 -5.37 12.17
C VAL A 169 -0.66 -5.96 12.73
N LEU A 170 0.23 -5.13 13.26
CA LEU A 170 1.48 -5.59 13.89
C LEU A 170 1.20 -6.44 15.13
N ARG A 171 0.29 -6.02 16.01
CA ARG A 171 -0.06 -6.79 17.22
C ARG A 171 -0.68 -8.14 16.88
N MET A 172 -1.55 -8.20 15.88
CA MET A 172 -2.19 -9.46 15.45
C MET A 172 -1.20 -10.47 14.87
N ASN A 173 -0.05 -9.99 14.38
CA ASN A 173 0.97 -10.84 13.78
C ASN A 173 2.25 -10.93 14.62
N LEU A 174 2.26 -10.37 15.83
CA LEU A 174 3.47 -10.26 16.66
C LEU A 174 4.12 -11.64 16.92
N GLU A 175 3.34 -12.65 17.26
CA GLU A 175 3.85 -14.00 17.48
C GLU A 175 4.51 -14.59 16.23
N LYS A 176 3.94 -14.35 15.04
CA LYS A 176 4.50 -14.80 13.77
C LYS A 176 5.78 -14.02 13.41
N ILE A 177 5.82 -12.74 13.73
CA ILE A 177 6.99 -11.88 13.53
C ILE A 177 8.14 -12.32 14.44
N GLU A 178 7.85 -12.56 15.72
CA GLU A 178 8.86 -13.01 16.70
C GLU A 178 9.36 -14.43 16.43
N ALA A 179 8.52 -15.28 15.83
CA ALA A 179 8.89 -16.64 15.44
C ALA A 179 9.61 -16.72 14.09
N SER A 180 9.80 -15.60 13.39
CA SER A 180 10.49 -15.59 12.08
C SER A 180 11.97 -15.96 12.24
N ASP A 181 12.41 -16.89 11.43
CA ASP A 181 13.82 -17.34 11.33
C ASP A 181 14.60 -16.58 10.23
N VAL A 182 14.05 -15.47 9.74
CA VAL A 182 14.60 -14.72 8.58
C VAL A 182 16.05 -14.31 8.78
N LEU A 183 16.45 -13.93 10.00
CA LEU A 183 17.83 -13.52 10.27
C LEU A 183 18.78 -14.72 10.11
N ASP A 184 18.41 -15.89 10.62
CA ASP A 184 19.21 -17.11 10.48
C ASP A 184 19.28 -17.53 9.00
N ARG A 185 18.16 -17.55 8.29
CA ARG A 185 18.11 -17.87 6.85
C ARG A 185 18.97 -16.94 5.99
N LEU A 186 19.04 -15.66 6.37
CA LEU A 186 19.85 -14.67 5.66
C LEU A 186 21.27 -14.52 6.20
N GLY A 187 21.64 -15.24 7.27
CA GLY A 187 22.94 -15.15 7.92
C GLY A 187 23.21 -13.74 8.45
N LEU A 188 22.23 -13.13 9.10
CA LEU A 188 22.28 -11.80 9.70
C LEU A 188 22.24 -11.92 11.23
N GLU A 189 22.96 -11.05 11.90
CA GLU A 189 22.90 -10.93 13.36
C GLU A 189 21.97 -9.78 13.76
N PRO A 190 21.15 -9.93 14.81
CA PRO A 190 20.30 -8.86 15.31
C PRO A 190 21.10 -7.59 15.59
N ASN A 191 20.59 -6.44 15.11
CA ASN A 191 21.19 -5.12 15.26
C ASN A 191 22.59 -4.92 14.62
N LYS A 192 23.03 -5.87 13.76
CA LYS A 192 24.31 -5.78 13.05
C LYS A 192 24.12 -5.77 11.52
N TYR A 193 23.06 -5.20 11.04
CA TYR A 193 22.79 -4.98 9.62
C TYR A 193 21.98 -3.72 9.41
N ILE A 194 21.97 -3.22 8.18
CA ILE A 194 21.13 -2.11 7.75
C ILE A 194 20.06 -2.66 6.83
N LEU A 195 18.78 -2.39 7.12
CA LEU A 195 17.69 -2.72 6.23
C LEU A 195 17.44 -1.56 5.26
N LEU A 196 17.49 -1.84 3.96
CA LEU A 196 17.27 -0.86 2.91
C LEU A 196 15.99 -1.17 2.14
N SER A 197 15.13 -0.15 2.01
CA SER A 197 13.98 -0.15 1.11
C SER A 197 14.06 1.07 0.19
N ALA A 198 14.29 0.84 -1.09
CA ALA A 198 14.38 1.90 -2.10
C ALA A 198 13.75 1.41 -3.40
N HIS A 199 12.53 1.83 -3.69
CA HIS A 199 11.75 1.34 -4.84
C HIS A 199 10.94 2.42 -5.57
N ARG A 200 11.03 3.69 -5.17
CA ARG A 200 10.32 4.78 -5.85
C ARG A 200 10.89 5.04 -7.23
N GLU A 201 10.00 5.26 -8.19
CA GLU A 201 10.36 5.50 -9.59
C GLU A 201 11.30 6.70 -9.74
N GLU A 202 11.04 7.78 -9.04
CA GLU A 202 11.85 9.02 -9.08
C GLU A 202 13.32 8.77 -8.68
N ASN A 203 13.55 7.81 -7.80
CA ASN A 203 14.90 7.44 -7.34
C ASN A 203 15.61 6.48 -8.29
N ILE A 204 14.87 5.80 -9.17
CA ILE A 204 15.41 4.70 -9.97
C ILE A 204 15.46 5.04 -11.45
N ASP A 205 14.49 5.83 -11.97
CA ASP A 205 14.31 6.03 -13.40
C ASP A 205 15.35 6.96 -14.04
N THR A 206 15.79 7.98 -13.31
CA THR A 206 16.84 8.88 -13.82
C THR A 206 18.22 8.36 -13.47
N GLU A 207 19.15 8.42 -14.42
CA GLU A 207 20.55 7.96 -14.22
C GLU A 207 21.23 8.69 -13.06
N LYS A 208 21.00 9.99 -12.95
CA LYS A 208 21.55 10.83 -11.87
C LYS A 208 21.09 10.35 -10.50
N ASN A 209 19.80 10.17 -10.31
CA ASN A 209 19.23 9.80 -9.01
C ASN A 209 19.65 8.36 -8.65
N PHE A 210 19.60 7.46 -9.64
CA PHE A 210 20.03 6.08 -9.48
C PHE A 210 21.48 6.01 -9.01
N THR A 211 22.40 6.66 -9.72
CA THR A 211 23.83 6.65 -9.39
C THR A 211 24.08 7.28 -8.03
N SER A 212 23.44 8.41 -7.71
CA SER A 212 23.56 9.06 -6.40
C SER A 212 23.09 8.16 -5.27
N LEU A 213 21.94 7.50 -5.43
CA LEU A 213 21.37 6.60 -4.43
C LEU A 213 22.31 5.43 -4.14
N PHE A 214 22.73 4.70 -5.18
CA PHE A 214 23.56 3.51 -5.00
C PHE A 214 25.01 3.82 -4.59
N THR A 215 25.52 4.98 -4.96
CA THR A 215 26.79 5.50 -4.42
C THR A 215 26.68 5.76 -2.91
N ALA A 216 25.60 6.37 -2.47
CA ALA A 216 25.37 6.60 -1.04
C ALA A 216 25.20 5.27 -0.28
N ILE A 217 24.54 4.27 -0.86
CA ILE A 217 24.40 2.93 -0.27
C ILE A 217 25.76 2.27 -0.09
N ASN A 218 26.63 2.30 -1.12
CA ASN A 218 28.00 1.79 -1.01
C ASN A 218 28.80 2.51 0.08
N ALA A 219 28.70 3.84 0.15
CA ALA A 219 29.38 4.63 1.18
C ALA A 219 28.87 4.31 2.60
N LEU A 220 27.57 3.97 2.77
CA LEU A 220 27.05 3.51 4.05
C LEU A 220 27.62 2.15 4.44
N ALA A 221 27.69 1.20 3.48
CA ALA A 221 28.30 -0.10 3.71
C ALA A 221 29.75 0.01 4.16
N GLU A 222 30.52 0.86 3.50
CA GLU A 222 31.92 1.14 3.85
C GLU A 222 32.05 1.81 5.22
N LYS A 223 31.24 2.86 5.46
CA LYS A 223 31.32 3.65 6.69
C LYS A 223 31.00 2.86 7.96
N TYR A 224 29.99 1.99 7.89
CA TYR A 224 29.50 1.26 9.07
C TYR A 224 30.08 -0.16 9.15
N ASP A 225 30.73 -0.61 8.11
CA ASP A 225 31.28 -1.97 7.97
C ASP A 225 30.23 -3.06 8.32
N MET A 226 29.00 -2.88 7.84
CA MET A 226 27.87 -3.74 8.13
C MET A 226 27.22 -4.26 6.86
N PRO A 227 26.62 -5.47 6.89
CA PRO A 227 25.75 -5.92 5.82
C PRO A 227 24.58 -4.95 5.61
N ILE A 228 24.26 -4.65 4.35
CA ILE A 228 23.04 -3.94 3.97
C ILE A 228 22.11 -4.93 3.29
N LEU A 229 20.99 -5.25 3.92
CA LEU A 229 19.94 -6.06 3.33
C LEU A 229 19.04 -5.16 2.48
N TYR A 230 19.13 -5.28 1.18
CA TYR A 230 18.30 -4.56 0.24
C TYR A 230 17.10 -5.42 -0.20
N SER A 231 15.94 -5.21 0.42
CA SER A 231 14.67 -5.81 -0.02
C SER A 231 14.25 -5.16 -1.35
N CYS A 232 14.67 -5.77 -2.44
CA CYS A 232 14.69 -5.16 -3.77
C CYS A 232 13.45 -5.54 -4.58
N HIS A 233 12.69 -4.54 -5.03
CA HIS A 233 11.60 -4.76 -5.96
C HIS A 233 12.15 -5.23 -7.33
N PRO A 234 11.47 -6.13 -8.06
CA PRO A 234 11.95 -6.66 -9.36
C PRO A 234 12.37 -5.58 -10.36
N ARG A 235 11.67 -4.44 -10.40
CA ARG A 235 12.01 -3.30 -11.25
C ARG A 235 13.40 -2.73 -10.91
N SER A 236 13.68 -2.55 -9.62
CA SER A 236 14.96 -2.04 -9.15
C SER A 236 16.10 -3.02 -9.41
N LYS A 237 15.85 -4.32 -9.26
CA LYS A 237 16.78 -5.41 -9.57
C LYS A 237 17.16 -5.40 -11.06
N ASN A 238 16.16 -5.38 -11.94
CA ASN A 238 16.37 -5.29 -13.38
C ASN A 238 17.16 -4.05 -13.80
N ARG A 239 16.92 -2.91 -13.14
CA ARG A 239 17.68 -1.68 -13.42
C ARG A 239 19.13 -1.79 -12.97
N LEU A 240 19.40 -2.36 -11.79
CA LEU A 240 20.76 -2.63 -11.29
C LEU A 240 21.54 -3.50 -12.26
N GLU A 241 20.97 -4.61 -12.69
CA GLU A 241 21.59 -5.54 -13.62
C GLU A 241 21.92 -4.86 -14.96
N LYS A 242 21.00 -4.06 -15.50
CA LYS A 242 21.19 -3.33 -16.77
C LYS A 242 22.19 -2.18 -16.68
N SER A 243 22.30 -1.52 -15.54
CA SER A 243 23.19 -0.37 -15.35
C SER A 243 24.66 -0.74 -15.27
N GLY A 244 24.98 -2.00 -14.92
CA GLY A 244 26.35 -2.42 -14.64
C GLY A 244 26.96 -1.77 -13.39
N PHE A 245 26.15 -1.11 -12.55
CA PHE A 245 26.62 -0.48 -11.31
C PHE A 245 27.14 -1.53 -10.34
N LYS A 246 28.35 -1.33 -9.81
CA LYS A 246 28.98 -2.26 -8.87
C LYS A 246 28.57 -1.89 -7.44
N LEU A 247 27.77 -2.76 -6.83
CA LEU A 247 27.48 -2.69 -5.41
C LEU A 247 28.65 -3.14 -4.57
N ASP A 248 28.80 -2.55 -3.39
CA ASP A 248 29.71 -3.05 -2.37
C ASP A 248 29.35 -4.50 -2.00
N PRO A 249 30.32 -5.40 -1.78
CA PRO A 249 30.03 -6.80 -1.44
C PRO A 249 29.16 -7.01 -0.20
N ARG A 250 29.11 -6.03 0.69
CA ARG A 250 28.26 -6.05 1.88
C ARG A 250 26.79 -5.73 1.58
N VAL A 251 26.48 -5.18 0.39
CA VAL A 251 25.09 -4.93 -0.05
C VAL A 251 24.51 -6.22 -0.63
N ARG A 252 23.62 -6.85 0.12
CA ARG A 252 22.94 -8.09 -0.25
C ARG A 252 21.59 -7.77 -0.85
N VAL A 253 21.47 -7.96 -2.16
CA VAL A 253 20.18 -7.79 -2.88
C VAL A 253 19.34 -9.02 -2.65
N ASN A 254 18.19 -8.85 -2.00
CA ASN A 254 17.24 -9.91 -1.72
C ASN A 254 15.90 -9.63 -2.40
N GLU A 255 15.18 -10.68 -2.74
CA GLU A 255 13.80 -10.54 -3.20
C GLU A 255 12.92 -9.96 -2.07
N PRO A 256 11.77 -9.34 -2.41
CA PRO A 256 10.89 -8.78 -1.40
C PRO A 256 10.50 -9.83 -0.35
N LEU A 257 10.76 -9.51 0.90
CA LEU A 257 10.37 -10.34 2.03
C LEU A 257 8.84 -10.29 2.25
N GLY A 258 8.29 -11.33 2.84
CA GLY A 258 6.92 -11.36 3.34
C GLY A 258 6.71 -10.38 4.50
N PHE A 259 5.47 -10.20 4.94
CA PHE A 259 5.14 -9.24 6.00
C PHE A 259 5.80 -9.59 7.33
N ASN A 260 5.77 -10.87 7.71
CA ASN A 260 6.30 -11.31 9.01
C ASN A 260 7.83 -11.31 9.05
N ASP A 261 8.49 -11.43 7.91
CA ASP A 261 9.95 -11.45 7.79
C ASP A 261 10.55 -10.03 7.68
N TYR A 262 9.82 -9.07 7.09
CA TYR A 262 10.27 -7.70 6.87
C TYR A 262 10.07 -6.81 8.09
#